data_845531b645f3e30f7db47f4c9c227e50
#
_entry.id   845531b645f3e30f7db47f4c9c227e50
#
_cell.length_a   1.000
_cell.length_b   1.000
_cell.length_c   1.000
_cell.angle_alpha   90.00
_cell.angle_beta   90.00
_cell.angle_gamma   90.00
#
_symmetry.space_group_name_H-M   'P 1'
#
loop_
_entity.id
_entity.type
_entity.pdbx_description
1 polymer ?
#
loop_
_entity_poly.entity_id
_entity_poly.type
_entity_poly.pdbx_seq_one_letter_code
_entity_poly.pdbx_strand_id
1 'polypeptide(L)'
;MKTKRTSLEDIAKSIGVSKATVSFVLNGKGDEFNISKEKQQLIHDKAKELLYVPNFFAKSLRQGSTQTIGLVLTDISNPFYAELCKTIQEKLHDKGYNTFIVNTNDDKELEKSLMRELIQRSIDGMIISPANLIDELIPILHETHIPVVFTDRPGDDHADFVGVDNEKEAKKLIGSFSKKPKHLVVLTQHSSSVVTINKRIDGIKQICTQEKIKTTFLNLPEDQTEIDSIILSELKNGADSFLPLNNKVTFVTLSALKKLKAKIPQDVRLISFDDNEAFAYMDPPISALRQPIQHIGIESVDRMLDRLKEKKVPGKHLLLSCEFIERGSH
;
A
#
# COMPACT_ATOMS: atom_id res chain seq x y z
N MET A 1 -28.58 28.97 -2.55
CA MET A 1 -29.10 28.85 -1.19
C MET A 1 -28.53 27.60 -0.56
N LYS A 2 -27.76 27.71 0.56
CA LYS A 2 -27.35 26.52 1.32
C LYS A 2 -28.57 25.91 1.98
N THR A 3 -29.04 24.77 1.52
CA THR A 3 -30.07 23.99 2.22
C THR A 3 -29.57 23.68 3.62
N LYS A 4 -30.30 24.21 4.63
CA LYS A 4 -29.97 23.99 6.05
C LYS A 4 -30.09 22.49 6.33
N ARG A 5 -29.00 21.83 6.72
CA ARG A 5 -29.03 20.41 7.12
C ARG A 5 -29.91 20.26 8.35
N THR A 6 -30.76 19.24 8.35
CA THR A 6 -31.57 18.85 9.51
C THR A 6 -30.67 18.61 10.72
N SER A 7 -31.02 19.18 11.86
CA SER A 7 -30.30 19.07 13.12
C SER A 7 -31.06 18.19 14.13
N LEU A 8 -30.38 17.72 15.18
CA LEU A 8 -31.04 17.03 16.31
C LEU A 8 -32.15 17.91 16.96
N GLU A 9 -31.98 19.22 16.93
CA GLU A 9 -32.93 20.19 17.43
C GLU A 9 -34.24 20.23 16.60
N ASP A 10 -34.11 20.12 15.27
CA ASP A 10 -35.27 20.10 14.37
C ASP A 10 -36.11 18.83 14.58
N ILE A 11 -35.45 17.65 14.79
CA ILE A 11 -36.13 16.40 15.15
C ILE A 11 -36.84 16.56 16.51
N ALA A 12 -36.12 17.05 17.53
CA ALA A 12 -36.63 17.23 18.88
C ALA A 12 -37.88 18.09 18.91
N LYS A 13 -37.88 19.23 18.22
CA LYS A 13 -39.02 20.14 18.09
C LYS A 13 -40.23 19.51 17.40
N SER A 14 -39.96 18.68 16.34
CA SER A 14 -41.05 18.08 15.56
C SER A 14 -41.86 17.04 16.31
N ILE A 15 -41.30 16.41 17.36
CA ILE A 15 -41.95 15.36 18.14
C ILE A 15 -42.08 15.68 19.65
N GLY A 16 -41.77 16.92 20.05
CA GLY A 16 -41.97 17.39 21.42
C GLY A 16 -41.08 16.72 22.48
N VAL A 17 -39.82 16.39 22.14
CA VAL A 17 -38.85 15.80 23.08
C VAL A 17 -37.60 16.68 23.22
N SER A 18 -36.73 16.36 24.20
CA SER A 18 -35.50 17.10 24.35
C SER A 18 -34.46 16.66 23.27
N LYS A 19 -33.57 17.58 22.89
CA LYS A 19 -32.42 17.28 22.01
C LYS A 19 -31.54 16.14 22.58
N ALA A 20 -31.44 16.09 23.92
CA ALA A 20 -30.69 15.00 24.58
C ALA A 20 -31.37 13.64 24.38
N THR A 21 -32.70 13.56 24.48
CA THR A 21 -33.46 12.33 24.21
C THR A 21 -33.24 11.84 22.79
N VAL A 22 -33.33 12.73 21.78
CA VAL A 22 -33.07 12.40 20.38
C VAL A 22 -31.63 11.90 20.23
N SER A 23 -30.65 12.57 20.84
CA SER A 23 -29.24 12.18 20.79
C SER A 23 -29.00 10.82 21.40
N PHE A 24 -29.61 10.49 22.54
CA PHE A 24 -29.47 9.17 23.19
C PHE A 24 -29.98 8.04 22.28
N VAL A 25 -31.19 8.23 21.73
CA VAL A 25 -31.81 7.21 20.87
C VAL A 25 -31.00 7.00 19.58
N LEU A 26 -30.63 8.07 18.86
CA LEU A 26 -29.89 7.96 17.61
C LEU A 26 -28.45 7.46 17.79
N ASN A 27 -27.93 7.46 19.03
CA ASN A 27 -26.65 6.84 19.39
C ASN A 27 -26.79 5.44 20.02
N GLY A 28 -27.97 4.81 19.93
CA GLY A 28 -28.20 3.45 20.46
C GLY A 28 -28.25 3.34 21.97
N LYS A 29 -28.37 4.47 22.69
CA LYS A 29 -28.40 4.53 24.17
C LYS A 29 -29.81 4.70 24.73
N GLY A 30 -30.85 4.44 23.93
CA GLY A 30 -32.25 4.63 24.34
C GLY A 30 -32.62 3.78 25.55
N ASP A 31 -32.16 2.53 25.62
CA ASP A 31 -32.44 1.63 26.74
C ASP A 31 -31.66 2.02 28.01
N GLU A 32 -30.43 2.46 27.86
CA GLU A 32 -29.57 2.95 28.95
C GLU A 32 -30.22 4.13 29.70
N PHE A 33 -30.96 4.99 28.96
CA PHE A 33 -31.65 6.15 29.50
C PHE A 33 -33.14 5.93 29.69
N ASN A 34 -33.61 4.68 29.77
CA ASN A 34 -35.00 4.29 30.00
C ASN A 34 -36.04 4.99 29.09
N ILE A 35 -35.67 5.16 27.80
CA ILE A 35 -36.58 5.73 26.79
C ILE A 35 -37.42 4.59 26.22
N SER A 36 -38.77 4.73 26.26
CA SER A 36 -39.66 3.65 25.80
C SER A 36 -39.39 3.29 24.32
N LYS A 37 -39.63 2.02 23.98
CA LYS A 37 -39.42 1.52 22.60
C LYS A 37 -40.24 2.27 21.57
N GLU A 38 -41.50 2.65 21.92
CA GLU A 38 -42.37 3.45 21.06
C GLU A 38 -41.73 4.81 20.76
N LYS A 39 -41.17 5.47 21.79
CA LYS A 39 -40.51 6.76 21.62
C LYS A 39 -39.19 6.65 20.86
N GLN A 40 -38.45 5.57 21.05
CA GLN A 40 -37.26 5.30 20.25
C GLN A 40 -37.63 5.14 18.77
N GLN A 41 -38.67 4.36 18.45
CA GLN A 41 -39.15 4.17 17.09
C GLN A 41 -39.61 5.48 16.47
N LEU A 42 -40.40 6.27 17.19
CA LEU A 42 -40.85 7.58 16.71
C LEU A 42 -39.70 8.52 16.34
N ILE A 43 -38.60 8.49 17.13
CA ILE A 43 -37.42 9.30 16.86
C ILE A 43 -36.69 8.79 15.59
N HIS A 44 -36.56 7.47 15.42
CA HIS A 44 -35.95 6.91 14.22
C HIS A 44 -36.73 7.20 12.96
N ASP A 45 -38.06 7.08 13.02
CA ASP A 45 -38.95 7.36 11.88
C ASP A 45 -38.90 8.85 11.49
N LYS A 46 -38.92 9.75 12.48
CA LYS A 46 -38.81 11.18 12.21
C LYS A 46 -37.43 11.57 11.68
N ALA A 47 -36.34 10.97 12.17
CA ALA A 47 -35.00 11.20 11.65
C ALA A 47 -34.90 10.76 10.17
N LYS A 48 -35.52 9.64 9.82
CA LYS A 48 -35.62 9.15 8.45
C LYS A 48 -36.46 10.05 7.56
N GLU A 49 -37.65 10.48 8.03
CA GLU A 49 -38.52 11.40 7.31
C GLU A 49 -37.84 12.73 6.98
N LEU A 50 -37.09 13.27 7.95
CA LEU A 50 -36.40 14.54 7.83
C LEU A 50 -34.99 14.38 7.16
N LEU A 51 -34.66 13.21 6.63
CA LEU A 51 -33.39 12.88 6.01
C LEU A 51 -32.20 13.33 6.88
N TYR A 52 -32.31 13.09 8.19
CA TYR A 52 -31.25 13.45 9.12
C TYR A 52 -30.02 12.60 8.92
N VAL A 53 -28.89 13.26 8.70
CA VAL A 53 -27.56 12.62 8.65
C VAL A 53 -26.78 13.09 9.88
N PRO A 54 -26.31 12.17 10.74
CA PRO A 54 -25.49 12.51 11.89
C PRO A 54 -24.31 13.40 11.50
N ASN A 55 -24.04 14.43 12.31
CA ASN A 55 -22.85 15.25 12.08
C ASN A 55 -21.61 14.49 12.59
N PHE A 56 -20.83 14.01 11.66
CA PHE A 56 -19.60 13.27 11.93
C PHE A 56 -18.62 14.05 12.84
N PHE A 57 -18.41 15.35 12.56
CA PHE A 57 -17.51 16.19 13.36
C PHE A 57 -17.97 16.35 14.80
N ALA A 58 -19.26 16.53 15.03
CA ALA A 58 -19.82 16.63 16.38
C ALA A 58 -19.71 15.32 17.15
N LYS A 59 -19.82 14.17 16.46
CA LYS A 59 -19.62 12.84 17.05
C LYS A 59 -18.14 12.65 17.40
N SER A 60 -17.24 12.93 16.48
CA SER A 60 -15.80 12.79 16.64
C SER A 60 -15.25 13.64 17.79
N LEU A 61 -15.67 14.90 17.87
CA LEU A 61 -15.28 15.80 18.96
C LEU A 61 -15.68 15.26 20.34
N ARG A 62 -16.86 14.65 20.45
CA ARG A 62 -17.33 14.05 21.70
C ARG A 62 -16.62 12.75 22.03
N GLN A 63 -16.24 11.98 21.04
CA GLN A 63 -15.55 10.68 21.19
C GLN A 63 -14.04 10.83 21.35
N GLY A 64 -13.46 11.99 20.98
CA GLY A 64 -12.02 12.21 20.93
C GLY A 64 -11.31 11.39 19.84
N SER A 65 -12.05 10.86 18.86
CA SER A 65 -11.57 10.04 17.75
C SER A 65 -12.42 10.27 16.51
N THR A 66 -11.78 10.33 15.36
CA THR A 66 -12.45 10.44 14.06
C THR A 66 -12.76 9.09 13.43
N GLN A 67 -12.30 8.00 14.05
CA GLN A 67 -12.37 6.65 13.45
C GLN A 67 -11.90 6.66 11.99
N THR A 68 -10.80 7.38 11.71
CA THR A 68 -10.26 7.57 10.37
C THR A 68 -8.76 7.34 10.37
N ILE A 69 -8.30 6.48 9.49
CA ILE A 69 -6.87 6.19 9.26
C ILE A 69 -6.46 6.74 7.90
N GLY A 70 -5.36 7.47 7.86
CA GLY A 70 -4.71 7.88 6.63
C GLY A 70 -3.92 6.73 6.03
N LEU A 71 -4.12 6.45 4.75
CA LEU A 71 -3.33 5.50 3.98
C LEU A 71 -2.55 6.26 2.90
N VAL A 72 -1.23 6.34 3.07
CA VAL A 72 -0.33 7.07 2.18
C VAL A 72 0.41 6.06 1.32
N LEU A 73 0.19 6.10 0.01
CA LEU A 73 0.76 5.16 -0.97
C LEU A 73 1.45 5.92 -2.09
N THR A 74 2.43 5.29 -2.73
CA THR A 74 3.24 5.93 -3.76
C THR A 74 2.60 5.90 -5.14
N ASP A 75 2.02 4.78 -5.57
CA ASP A 75 1.40 4.64 -6.90
C ASP A 75 0.27 3.61 -6.89
N ILE A 76 -0.97 4.08 -6.71
CA ILE A 76 -2.16 3.20 -6.72
C ILE A 76 -2.48 2.61 -8.09
N SER A 77 -1.82 3.05 -9.16
CA SER A 77 -1.93 2.42 -10.47
C SER A 77 -1.11 1.12 -10.57
N ASN A 78 -0.13 0.94 -9.67
CA ASN A 78 0.61 -0.30 -9.57
C ASN A 78 -0.26 -1.38 -8.89
N PRO A 79 -0.47 -2.55 -9.51
CA PRO A 79 -1.28 -3.63 -8.96
C PRO A 79 -0.90 -4.05 -7.53
N PHE A 80 0.38 -3.99 -7.16
CA PHE A 80 0.85 -4.23 -5.80
C PHE A 80 0.17 -3.28 -4.79
N TYR A 81 0.22 -1.98 -5.04
CA TYR A 81 -0.39 -0.99 -4.14
C TYR A 81 -1.92 -0.99 -4.21
N ALA A 82 -2.50 -1.33 -5.37
CA ALA A 82 -3.95 -1.47 -5.50
C ALA A 82 -4.48 -2.60 -4.60
N GLU A 83 -3.83 -3.77 -4.60
CA GLU A 83 -4.18 -4.91 -3.75
C GLU A 83 -3.93 -4.59 -2.27
N LEU A 84 -2.79 -4.01 -1.94
CA LEU A 84 -2.45 -3.58 -0.58
C LEU A 84 -3.50 -2.59 -0.04
N CYS A 85 -3.84 -1.59 -0.83
CA CYS A 85 -4.87 -0.59 -0.52
C CYS A 85 -6.22 -1.24 -0.22
N LYS A 86 -6.68 -2.13 -1.10
CA LYS A 86 -7.92 -2.87 -0.92
C LYS A 86 -7.92 -3.66 0.39
N THR A 87 -6.87 -4.44 0.64
CA THR A 87 -6.75 -5.27 1.85
C THR A 87 -6.79 -4.43 3.13
N ILE A 88 -6.03 -3.32 3.16
CA ILE A 88 -5.99 -2.42 4.32
C ILE A 88 -7.36 -1.78 4.54
N GLN A 89 -8.01 -1.28 3.47
CA GLN A 89 -9.30 -0.63 3.54
C GLN A 89 -10.40 -1.58 4.05
N GLU A 90 -10.47 -2.80 3.51
CA GLU A 90 -11.44 -3.82 3.93
C GLU A 90 -11.26 -4.16 5.41
N LYS A 91 -10.02 -4.44 5.83
CA LYS A 91 -9.71 -4.78 7.23
C LYS A 91 -10.01 -3.63 8.20
N LEU A 92 -9.70 -2.37 7.84
CA LEU A 92 -10.05 -1.19 8.63
C LEU A 92 -11.55 -0.99 8.72
N HIS A 93 -12.28 -1.16 7.61
CA HIS A 93 -13.73 -1.05 7.57
C HIS A 93 -14.39 -2.06 8.52
N ASP A 94 -13.95 -3.31 8.54
CA ASP A 94 -14.44 -4.36 9.45
C ASP A 94 -14.20 -4.02 10.93
N LYS A 95 -13.21 -3.16 11.21
CA LYS A 95 -12.90 -2.65 12.55
C LYS A 95 -13.59 -1.31 12.88
N GLY A 96 -14.44 -0.81 11.98
CA GLY A 96 -15.20 0.43 12.15
C GLY A 96 -14.42 1.71 11.85
N TYR A 97 -13.29 1.60 11.15
CA TYR A 97 -12.50 2.76 10.71
C TYR A 97 -12.77 3.10 9.25
N ASN A 98 -12.84 4.39 8.95
CA ASN A 98 -12.78 4.91 7.59
C ASN A 98 -11.33 5.04 7.15
N THR A 99 -11.09 5.02 5.83
CA THR A 99 -9.76 5.19 5.26
C THR A 99 -9.71 6.42 4.38
N PHE A 100 -8.77 7.34 4.65
CA PHE A 100 -8.39 8.39 3.73
C PHE A 100 -7.18 7.94 2.92
N ILE A 101 -7.35 7.69 1.63
CA ILE A 101 -6.30 7.23 0.74
C ILE A 101 -5.73 8.43 0.00
N VAL A 102 -4.41 8.58 0.05
CA VAL A 102 -3.67 9.59 -0.71
C VAL A 102 -2.54 8.93 -1.51
N ASN A 103 -2.30 9.45 -2.71
CA ASN A 103 -1.31 8.95 -3.65
C ASN A 103 -0.22 9.99 -3.87
N THR A 104 1.05 9.63 -3.62
CA THR A 104 2.16 10.57 -3.63
C THR A 104 2.93 10.61 -4.94
N ASN A 105 2.73 9.66 -5.84
CA ASN A 105 3.48 9.50 -7.10
C ASN A 105 5.00 9.47 -6.92
N ASP A 106 5.49 8.95 -5.78
CA ASP A 106 6.90 9.00 -5.39
C ASP A 106 7.49 10.44 -5.28
N ASP A 107 6.62 11.47 -5.18
CA ASP A 107 6.99 12.87 -5.01
C ASP A 107 7.02 13.24 -3.53
N LYS A 108 8.21 13.63 -3.03
CA LYS A 108 8.44 14.00 -1.63
C LYS A 108 7.65 15.22 -1.17
N GLU A 109 7.55 16.24 -2.00
CA GLU A 109 6.88 17.48 -1.63
C GLU A 109 5.36 17.28 -1.61
N LEU A 110 4.84 16.50 -2.56
CA LEU A 110 3.45 16.09 -2.55
C LEU A 110 3.14 15.23 -1.30
N GLU A 111 4.03 14.28 -0.95
CA GLU A 111 3.87 13.46 0.25
C GLU A 111 3.77 14.32 1.51
N LYS A 112 4.70 15.27 1.71
CA LYS A 112 4.66 16.21 2.84
C LYS A 112 3.36 17.01 2.90
N SER A 113 2.91 17.51 1.75
CA SER A 113 1.67 18.28 1.64
C SER A 113 0.45 17.46 2.04
N LEU A 114 0.33 16.25 1.49
CA LEU A 114 -0.79 15.34 1.75
C LEU A 114 -0.81 14.85 3.20
N MET A 115 0.35 14.54 3.79
CA MET A 115 0.44 14.15 5.19
C MET A 115 0.02 15.29 6.13
N ARG A 116 0.43 16.53 5.87
CA ARG A 116 -0.03 17.70 6.63
C ARG A 116 -1.54 17.88 6.53
N GLU A 117 -2.11 17.68 5.35
CA GLU A 117 -3.57 17.73 5.15
C GLU A 117 -4.29 16.65 5.97
N LEU A 118 -3.77 15.42 6.00
CA LEU A 118 -4.31 14.33 6.83
C LEU A 118 -4.28 14.69 8.32
N ILE A 119 -3.16 15.24 8.81
CA ILE A 119 -3.02 15.72 10.20
C ILE A 119 -4.07 16.80 10.52
N GLN A 120 -4.25 17.79 9.64
CA GLN A 120 -5.25 18.84 9.81
C GLN A 120 -6.68 18.30 9.84
N ARG A 121 -6.95 17.16 9.20
CA ARG A 121 -8.23 16.45 9.24
C ARG A 121 -8.43 15.64 10.52
N SER A 122 -7.47 15.69 11.45
CA SER A 122 -7.52 15.00 12.75
C SER A 122 -7.72 13.49 12.60
N ILE A 123 -6.96 12.84 11.69
CA ILE A 123 -6.97 11.38 11.59
C ILE A 123 -6.39 10.75 12.85
N ASP A 124 -6.79 9.52 13.16
CA ASP A 124 -6.39 8.82 14.39
C ASP A 124 -5.04 8.12 14.25
N GLY A 125 -4.62 7.80 13.02
CA GLY A 125 -3.34 7.15 12.70
C GLY A 125 -3.03 7.16 11.21
N MET A 126 -1.80 6.76 10.84
CA MET A 126 -1.36 6.66 9.44
C MET A 126 -0.68 5.33 9.16
N ILE A 127 -1.04 4.70 8.03
CA ILE A 127 -0.28 3.60 7.43
C ILE A 127 0.39 4.17 6.19
N ILE A 128 1.72 4.05 6.08
CA ILE A 128 2.52 4.77 5.09
C ILE A 128 3.46 3.83 4.36
N SER A 129 3.41 3.82 3.02
CA SER A 129 4.53 3.39 2.17
C SER A 129 5.24 4.65 1.66
N PRO A 130 6.35 5.07 2.28
CA PRO A 130 6.93 6.38 2.03
C PRO A 130 7.57 6.47 0.63
N ALA A 131 7.43 7.62 -0.02
CA ALA A 131 8.11 7.93 -1.28
C ALA A 131 9.63 7.97 -1.08
N ASN A 132 10.05 8.44 0.11
CA ASN A 132 11.46 8.51 0.50
C ASN A 132 11.62 8.51 2.02
N LEU A 133 12.87 8.60 2.51
CA LEU A 133 13.10 8.82 3.94
C LEU A 133 12.42 10.12 4.37
N ILE A 134 11.53 10.00 5.36
CA ILE A 134 10.66 11.09 5.82
C ILE A 134 11.27 11.88 6.98
N ASP A 135 12.59 12.06 6.98
CA ASP A 135 13.34 12.70 8.08
C ASP A 135 12.74 14.04 8.53
N GLU A 136 12.19 14.82 7.59
CA GLU A 136 11.54 16.10 7.90
C GLU A 136 10.14 15.96 8.50
N LEU A 137 9.45 14.83 8.30
CA LEU A 137 8.09 14.60 8.80
C LEU A 137 8.07 13.83 10.13
N ILE A 138 9.12 13.08 10.42
CA ILE A 138 9.26 12.35 11.68
C ILE A 138 9.02 13.25 12.90
N PRO A 139 9.66 14.45 13.01
CA PRO A 139 9.40 15.34 14.13
C PRO A 139 7.92 15.76 14.25
N ILE A 140 7.27 16.05 13.14
CA ILE A 140 5.84 16.45 13.11
C ILE A 140 4.95 15.31 13.59
N LEU A 141 5.23 14.08 13.14
CA LEU A 141 4.49 12.89 13.56
C LEU A 141 4.68 12.61 15.06
N HIS A 142 5.89 12.79 15.57
CA HIS A 142 6.19 12.68 17.00
C HIS A 142 5.46 13.75 17.83
N GLU A 143 5.48 15.00 17.40
CA GLU A 143 4.81 16.12 18.09
C GLU A 143 3.28 15.96 18.10
N THR A 144 2.69 15.48 17.01
CA THR A 144 1.23 15.29 16.92
C THR A 144 0.74 14.04 17.64
N HIS A 145 1.65 13.16 18.07
CA HIS A 145 1.33 11.89 18.74
C HIS A 145 0.40 10.97 17.91
N ILE A 146 0.39 11.15 16.60
CA ILE A 146 -0.38 10.30 15.68
C ILE A 146 0.40 9.01 15.45
N PRO A 147 -0.17 7.84 15.76
CA PRO A 147 0.46 6.55 15.48
C PRO A 147 0.76 6.36 14.00
N VAL A 148 1.94 5.82 13.71
CA VAL A 148 2.39 5.52 12.34
C VAL A 148 2.83 4.07 12.26
N VAL A 149 2.44 3.41 11.16
CA VAL A 149 2.92 2.09 10.76
C VAL A 149 3.44 2.21 9.33
N PHE A 150 4.69 1.83 9.11
CA PHE A 150 5.26 1.74 7.78
C PHE A 150 4.91 0.40 7.13
N THR A 151 4.60 0.44 5.83
CA THR A 151 4.25 -0.75 5.05
C THR A 151 5.03 -0.77 3.74
N ASP A 152 5.44 -1.94 3.26
CA ASP A 152 6.26 -2.13 2.05
C ASP A 152 7.65 -1.46 2.12
N ARG A 153 7.70 -0.15 2.33
CA ARG A 153 8.93 0.63 2.44
C ARG A 153 9.17 1.03 3.89
N PRO A 154 10.37 0.79 4.43
CA PRO A 154 10.70 1.22 5.79
C PRO A 154 10.83 2.75 5.85
N GLY A 155 10.53 3.30 7.02
CA GLY A 155 10.74 4.70 7.34
C GLY A 155 11.61 4.86 8.59
N ASP A 156 10.99 5.23 9.72
CA ASP A 156 11.68 5.38 11.01
C ASP A 156 11.93 4.00 11.67
N ASP A 157 13.18 3.73 12.06
CA ASP A 157 13.57 2.48 12.73
C ASP A 157 12.89 2.26 14.08
N HIS A 158 12.35 3.32 14.70
CA HIS A 158 11.61 3.25 15.96
C HIS A 158 10.11 3.02 15.80
N ALA A 159 9.59 3.08 14.58
CA ALA A 159 8.19 2.83 14.26
C ALA A 159 7.94 1.35 13.91
N ASP A 160 6.67 0.96 13.84
CA ASP A 160 6.31 -0.35 13.28
C ASP A 160 6.53 -0.37 11.77
N PHE A 161 7.08 -1.48 11.30
CA PHE A 161 7.25 -1.75 9.88
C PHE A 161 6.75 -3.15 9.53
N VAL A 162 6.00 -3.26 8.44
CA VAL A 162 5.55 -4.53 7.86
C VAL A 162 5.92 -4.56 6.38
N GLY A 163 6.70 -5.54 5.99
CA GLY A 163 7.15 -5.67 4.60
C GLY A 163 7.89 -6.99 4.36
N VAL A 164 8.76 -7.00 3.36
CA VAL A 164 9.61 -8.15 3.03
C VAL A 164 11.09 -7.79 3.15
N ASP A 165 11.93 -8.80 3.40
CA ASP A 165 13.38 -8.63 3.31
C ASP A 165 13.81 -8.63 1.84
N ASN A 166 13.75 -7.44 1.23
CA ASN A 166 14.02 -7.26 -0.19
C ASN A 166 15.40 -7.76 -0.63
N GLU A 167 16.41 -7.61 0.23
CA GLU A 167 17.76 -8.08 -0.06
C GLU A 167 17.83 -9.60 -0.08
N LYS A 168 17.30 -10.24 0.96
CA LYS A 168 17.29 -11.71 1.11
C LYS A 168 16.44 -12.38 0.02
N GLU A 169 15.27 -11.83 -0.25
CA GLU A 169 14.35 -12.40 -1.25
C GLU A 169 14.91 -12.25 -2.67
N ALA A 170 15.57 -11.13 -2.98
CA ALA A 170 16.25 -10.95 -4.26
C ALA A 170 17.45 -11.93 -4.45
N LYS A 171 18.20 -12.23 -3.39
CA LYS A 171 19.25 -13.25 -3.43
C LYS A 171 18.69 -14.62 -3.76
N LYS A 172 17.61 -15.03 -3.10
CA LYS A 172 16.96 -16.33 -3.35
C LYS A 172 16.50 -16.47 -4.79
N LEU A 173 16.01 -15.38 -5.38
CA LEU A 173 15.44 -15.38 -6.73
C LEU A 173 16.47 -15.77 -7.80
N ILE A 174 17.75 -15.47 -7.60
CA ILE A 174 18.82 -15.88 -8.54
C ILE A 174 18.95 -17.41 -8.60
N GLY A 175 18.76 -18.10 -7.49
CA GLY A 175 18.73 -19.57 -7.44
C GLY A 175 17.50 -20.21 -8.07
N SER A 176 16.47 -19.44 -8.41
CA SER A 176 15.23 -19.94 -9.01
C SER A 176 15.30 -20.06 -10.53
N PHE A 177 16.36 -19.57 -11.19
CA PHE A 177 16.52 -19.83 -12.61
C PHE A 177 16.80 -21.32 -12.86
N SER A 178 16.10 -21.94 -13.81
CA SER A 178 16.25 -23.35 -14.17
C SER A 178 17.67 -23.75 -14.59
N LYS A 179 18.41 -22.77 -15.11
CA LYS A 179 19.86 -22.86 -15.38
C LYS A 179 20.52 -21.59 -14.88
N LYS A 180 21.67 -21.72 -14.25
CA LYS A 180 22.47 -20.58 -13.81
C LYS A 180 22.67 -19.57 -14.95
N PRO A 181 22.32 -18.29 -14.78
CA PRO A 181 22.57 -17.26 -15.78
C PRO A 181 24.04 -17.14 -16.10
N LYS A 182 24.39 -17.02 -17.40
CA LYS A 182 25.73 -16.66 -17.84
C LYS A 182 25.91 -15.14 -17.87
N HIS A 183 24.88 -14.43 -18.38
CA HIS A 183 24.79 -12.99 -18.39
C HIS A 183 23.38 -12.55 -17.99
N LEU A 184 23.23 -12.12 -16.76
CA LEU A 184 21.99 -11.61 -16.17
C LEU A 184 21.87 -10.11 -16.39
N VAL A 185 20.74 -9.67 -16.95
CA VAL A 185 20.37 -8.25 -17.04
C VAL A 185 19.29 -7.94 -16.01
N VAL A 186 19.63 -7.09 -15.06
CA VAL A 186 18.72 -6.62 -13.99
C VAL A 186 18.15 -5.28 -14.39
N LEU A 187 16.83 -5.18 -14.43
CA LEU A 187 16.13 -4.04 -14.98
C LEU A 187 15.31 -3.31 -13.91
N THR A 188 15.46 -2.00 -13.88
CA THR A 188 14.69 -1.08 -13.04
C THR A 188 14.14 0.07 -13.89
N GLN A 189 13.25 0.85 -13.30
CA GLN A 189 12.78 2.13 -13.83
C GLN A 189 12.56 3.08 -12.66
N HIS A 190 13.02 4.34 -12.74
CA HIS A 190 12.94 5.35 -11.66
C HIS A 190 13.53 4.92 -10.30
N SER A 191 14.57 4.09 -10.30
CA SER A 191 15.04 3.36 -9.11
C SER A 191 15.93 4.15 -8.16
N SER A 192 16.50 5.28 -8.55
CA SER A 192 17.58 5.94 -7.80
C SER A 192 17.21 6.37 -6.37
N SER A 193 15.92 6.54 -6.07
CA SER A 193 15.42 6.96 -4.78
C SER A 193 14.64 5.89 -4.00
N VAL A 194 14.33 4.74 -4.61
CA VAL A 194 13.46 3.72 -4.00
C VAL A 194 14.27 2.73 -3.17
N VAL A 195 14.15 2.79 -1.84
CA VAL A 195 14.91 1.98 -0.88
C VAL A 195 14.75 0.48 -1.14
N THR A 196 13.53 0.00 -1.39
CA THR A 196 13.26 -1.43 -1.64
C THR A 196 13.95 -1.92 -2.91
N ILE A 197 13.95 -1.13 -3.98
CA ILE A 197 14.67 -1.47 -5.23
C ILE A 197 16.18 -1.52 -4.99
N ASN A 198 16.75 -0.56 -4.26
CA ASN A 198 18.18 -0.55 -3.94
C ASN A 198 18.57 -1.79 -3.12
N LYS A 199 17.76 -2.21 -2.14
CA LYS A 199 17.97 -3.45 -1.39
C LYS A 199 17.91 -4.69 -2.28
N ARG A 200 16.98 -4.76 -3.26
CA ARG A 200 16.95 -5.84 -4.26
C ARG A 200 18.25 -5.88 -5.07
N ILE A 201 18.71 -4.72 -5.56
CA ILE A 201 19.96 -4.58 -6.31
C ILE A 201 21.15 -5.05 -5.47
N ASP A 202 21.24 -4.64 -4.20
CA ASP A 202 22.35 -5.02 -3.32
C ASP A 202 22.38 -6.54 -3.11
N GLY A 203 21.22 -7.16 -2.87
CA GLY A 203 21.12 -8.61 -2.74
C GLY A 203 21.57 -9.35 -4.01
N ILE A 204 21.15 -8.88 -5.18
CA ILE A 204 21.55 -9.47 -6.47
C ILE A 204 23.05 -9.29 -6.72
N LYS A 205 23.60 -8.10 -6.44
CA LYS A 205 25.06 -7.86 -6.59
C LYS A 205 25.88 -8.83 -5.76
N GLN A 206 25.49 -9.04 -4.50
CA GLN A 206 26.20 -9.93 -3.60
C GLN A 206 26.22 -11.37 -4.12
N ILE A 207 25.05 -11.93 -4.45
CA ILE A 207 24.96 -13.32 -4.91
C ILE A 207 25.61 -13.51 -6.29
N CYS A 208 25.42 -12.57 -7.23
CA CYS A 208 26.03 -12.66 -8.54
C CYS A 208 27.57 -12.58 -8.48
N THR A 209 28.13 -11.79 -7.56
CA THR A 209 29.59 -11.75 -7.31
C THR A 209 30.07 -13.08 -6.76
N GLN A 210 29.41 -13.67 -5.77
CA GLN A 210 29.76 -14.98 -5.19
C GLN A 210 29.70 -16.08 -6.24
N GLU A 211 28.66 -16.09 -7.04
CA GLU A 211 28.40 -17.09 -8.06
C GLU A 211 29.15 -16.83 -9.40
N LYS A 212 29.92 -15.74 -9.49
CA LYS A 212 30.64 -15.32 -10.71
C LYS A 212 29.73 -15.22 -11.93
N ILE A 213 28.50 -14.63 -11.76
CA ILE A 213 27.55 -14.36 -12.82
C ILE A 213 27.89 -13.01 -13.42
N LYS A 214 28.08 -12.91 -14.74
CA LYS A 214 28.16 -11.62 -15.43
C LYS A 214 26.82 -10.92 -15.29
N THR A 215 26.82 -9.69 -14.75
CA THR A 215 25.57 -8.99 -14.45
C THR A 215 25.63 -7.55 -14.94
N THR A 216 24.60 -7.12 -15.66
CA THR A 216 24.38 -5.75 -16.09
C THR A 216 23.17 -5.17 -15.34
N PHE A 217 23.31 -3.99 -14.74
CA PHE A 217 22.24 -3.28 -14.07
C PHE A 217 21.84 -2.07 -14.90
N LEU A 218 20.58 -1.98 -15.30
CA LEU A 218 20.05 -0.92 -16.15
C LEU A 218 18.83 -0.27 -15.53
N ASN A 219 18.82 1.06 -15.55
CA ASN A 219 17.65 1.86 -15.24
C ASN A 219 17.02 2.28 -16.58
N LEU A 220 15.85 1.71 -16.89
CA LEU A 220 15.16 1.93 -18.14
C LEU A 220 14.55 3.33 -18.22
N PRO A 221 14.58 3.97 -19.40
CA PRO A 221 13.86 5.20 -19.66
C PRO A 221 12.33 4.98 -19.69
N GLU A 222 11.55 6.05 -19.90
CA GLU A 222 10.10 5.92 -20.10
C GLU A 222 9.73 5.55 -21.55
N ASP A 223 10.53 5.98 -22.51
CA ASP A 223 10.25 5.75 -23.92
C ASP A 223 10.47 4.29 -24.32
N GLN A 224 9.41 3.65 -24.83
CA GLN A 224 9.46 2.23 -25.20
C GLN A 224 10.43 1.96 -26.35
N THR A 225 10.69 2.92 -27.25
CA THR A 225 11.61 2.74 -28.39
C THR A 225 13.06 2.68 -27.89
N GLU A 226 13.39 3.52 -26.91
CA GLU A 226 14.68 3.47 -26.25
C GLU A 226 14.86 2.15 -25.47
N ILE A 227 13.81 1.69 -24.76
CA ILE A 227 13.81 0.40 -24.06
C ILE A 227 14.08 -0.73 -25.06
N ASP A 228 13.37 -0.77 -26.19
CA ASP A 228 13.55 -1.79 -27.24
C ASP A 228 15.02 -1.82 -27.73
N SER A 229 15.63 -0.64 -27.92
CA SER A 229 17.02 -0.51 -28.35
C SER A 229 18.02 -1.01 -27.29
N ILE A 230 17.77 -0.71 -26.01
CA ILE A 230 18.59 -1.18 -24.88
C ILE A 230 18.51 -2.71 -24.78
N ILE A 231 17.30 -3.27 -24.81
CA ILE A 231 17.12 -4.74 -24.73
C ILE A 231 17.80 -5.44 -25.92
N LEU A 232 17.68 -4.89 -27.14
CA LEU A 232 18.36 -5.42 -28.32
C LEU A 232 19.88 -5.41 -28.15
N SER A 233 20.45 -4.35 -27.58
CA SER A 233 21.87 -4.26 -27.30
C SER A 233 22.32 -5.34 -26.33
N GLU A 234 21.59 -5.57 -25.24
CA GLU A 234 21.95 -6.60 -24.26
C GLU A 234 21.83 -8.02 -24.83
N LEU A 235 20.82 -8.30 -25.68
CA LEU A 235 20.72 -9.56 -26.39
C LEU A 235 21.95 -9.79 -27.29
N LYS A 236 22.40 -8.77 -28.03
CA LYS A 236 23.63 -8.85 -28.85
C LYS A 236 24.89 -9.02 -28.00
N ASN A 237 24.91 -8.49 -26.78
CA ASN A 237 26.00 -8.65 -25.82
C ASN A 237 26.00 -10.00 -25.09
N GLY A 238 25.07 -10.90 -25.49
CA GLY A 238 24.97 -12.27 -24.99
C GLY A 238 24.20 -12.42 -23.66
N ALA A 239 23.28 -11.50 -23.37
CA ALA A 239 22.35 -11.67 -22.25
C ALA A 239 21.49 -12.91 -22.49
N ASP A 240 21.43 -13.80 -21.50
CA ASP A 240 20.65 -15.03 -21.54
C ASP A 240 19.55 -15.08 -20.46
N SER A 241 19.51 -14.08 -19.61
CA SER A 241 18.52 -13.98 -18.51
C SER A 241 18.21 -12.54 -18.18
N PHE A 242 16.92 -12.25 -17.94
CA PHE A 242 16.41 -10.95 -17.53
C PHE A 242 15.68 -11.05 -16.19
N LEU A 243 15.92 -10.07 -15.33
CA LEU A 243 15.30 -9.93 -14.02
C LEU A 243 14.78 -8.48 -13.83
N PRO A 244 13.58 -8.18 -14.30
CA PRO A 244 12.89 -6.94 -13.96
C PRO A 244 12.53 -6.91 -12.46
N LEU A 245 12.81 -5.79 -11.78
CA LEU A 245 12.67 -5.67 -10.33
C LEU A 245 11.29 -5.23 -9.83
N ASN A 246 10.30 -5.15 -10.73
CA ASN A 246 8.89 -5.04 -10.39
C ASN A 246 8.01 -5.44 -11.59
N ASN A 247 6.73 -5.62 -11.36
CA ASN A 247 5.77 -6.04 -12.39
C ASN A 247 5.64 -5.01 -13.54
N LYS A 248 5.71 -3.71 -13.28
CA LYS A 248 5.64 -2.66 -14.31
C LYS A 248 6.83 -2.76 -15.29
N VAL A 249 8.05 -2.89 -14.75
CA VAL A 249 9.26 -3.11 -15.56
C VAL A 249 9.20 -4.42 -16.32
N THR A 250 8.57 -5.46 -15.75
CA THR A 250 8.37 -6.74 -16.44
C THR A 250 7.52 -6.56 -17.71
N PHE A 251 6.41 -5.80 -17.63
CA PHE A 251 5.56 -5.58 -18.81
C PHE A 251 6.30 -4.84 -19.95
N VAL A 252 7.06 -3.79 -19.66
CA VAL A 252 7.81 -3.08 -20.70
C VAL A 252 8.93 -3.94 -21.29
N THR A 253 9.57 -4.79 -20.48
CA THR A 253 10.56 -5.77 -20.92
C THR A 253 9.95 -6.83 -21.85
N LEU A 254 8.80 -7.39 -21.47
CA LEU A 254 8.07 -8.36 -22.31
C LEU A 254 7.62 -7.75 -23.63
N SER A 255 7.18 -6.49 -23.62
CA SER A 255 6.85 -5.74 -24.84
C SER A 255 8.04 -5.66 -25.80
N ALA A 256 9.23 -5.30 -25.27
CA ALA A 256 10.46 -5.24 -26.05
C ALA A 256 10.88 -6.61 -26.59
N LEU A 257 10.92 -7.65 -25.75
CA LEU A 257 11.28 -9.00 -26.17
C LEU A 257 10.35 -9.53 -27.27
N LYS A 258 9.04 -9.27 -27.13
CA LYS A 258 8.05 -9.65 -28.15
C LYS A 258 8.29 -8.97 -29.49
N LYS A 259 8.53 -7.64 -29.50
CA LYS A 259 8.87 -6.90 -30.74
C LYS A 259 10.17 -7.42 -31.39
N LEU A 260 11.15 -7.76 -30.59
CA LEU A 260 12.43 -8.32 -31.02
C LEU A 260 12.35 -9.79 -31.43
N LYS A 261 11.18 -10.43 -31.27
CA LYS A 261 10.93 -11.86 -31.54
C LYS A 261 11.86 -12.79 -30.77
N ALA A 262 12.36 -12.37 -29.60
CA ALA A 262 13.13 -13.20 -28.70
C ALA A 262 12.19 -14.22 -28.01
N LYS A 263 12.51 -15.49 -28.13
CA LYS A 263 11.72 -16.58 -27.56
C LYS A 263 12.06 -16.80 -26.08
N ILE A 264 11.04 -16.84 -25.24
CA ILE A 264 11.15 -17.15 -23.81
C ILE A 264 10.63 -18.58 -23.62
N PRO A 265 11.34 -19.48 -22.94
CA PRO A 265 12.67 -19.33 -22.34
C PRO A 265 13.83 -19.73 -23.25
N GLN A 266 13.62 -20.04 -24.56
CA GLN A 266 14.58 -20.66 -25.45
C GLN A 266 15.79 -19.75 -25.73
N ASP A 267 15.55 -18.48 -26.08
CA ASP A 267 16.60 -17.50 -26.38
C ASP A 267 17.02 -16.78 -25.09
N VAL A 268 16.04 -16.42 -24.25
CA VAL A 268 16.27 -15.72 -22.99
C VAL A 268 15.30 -16.20 -21.92
N ARG A 269 15.77 -16.32 -20.69
CA ARG A 269 14.93 -16.61 -19.51
C ARG A 269 14.54 -15.33 -18.83
N LEU A 270 13.34 -15.31 -18.22
CA LEU A 270 12.84 -14.16 -17.51
C LEU A 270 12.16 -14.58 -16.21
N ILE A 271 12.53 -13.93 -15.11
CA ILE A 271 11.81 -14.01 -13.82
C ILE A 271 11.47 -12.57 -13.42
N SER A 272 10.23 -12.34 -12.97
CA SER A 272 9.80 -11.06 -12.44
C SER A 272 9.98 -10.98 -10.92
N PHE A 273 10.49 -9.89 -10.39
CA PHE A 273 10.18 -9.53 -9.01
C PHE A 273 8.78 -8.88 -9.04
N ASP A 274 7.92 -9.27 -8.11
CA ASP A 274 6.47 -9.07 -8.09
C ASP A 274 5.71 -9.90 -9.13
N ASP A 275 4.74 -10.65 -8.63
CA ASP A 275 3.81 -11.41 -9.47
C ASP A 275 2.64 -10.52 -9.91
N ASN A 276 1.99 -10.94 -11.01
CA ASN A 276 0.76 -10.37 -11.52
C ASN A 276 -0.11 -11.49 -12.10
N GLU A 277 -1.43 -11.43 -11.89
CA GLU A 277 -2.35 -12.45 -12.40
C GLU A 277 -2.24 -12.63 -13.92
N ALA A 278 -2.00 -11.54 -14.67
CA ALA A 278 -1.83 -11.60 -16.12
C ALA A 278 -0.64 -12.48 -16.56
N PHE A 279 0.35 -12.68 -15.70
CA PHE A 279 1.52 -13.51 -16.00
C PHE A 279 1.16 -14.98 -16.22
N ALA A 280 0.08 -15.47 -15.59
CA ALA A 280 -0.41 -16.83 -15.79
C ALA A 280 -1.00 -17.08 -17.18
N TYR A 281 -1.46 -16.02 -17.85
CA TYR A 281 -2.14 -16.08 -19.14
C TYR A 281 -1.24 -15.67 -20.32
N MET A 282 0.04 -15.39 -20.06
CA MET A 282 1.00 -15.09 -21.11
C MET A 282 1.53 -16.37 -21.77
N ASP A 283 2.13 -16.24 -22.94
CA ASP A 283 2.78 -17.33 -23.66
C ASP A 283 4.26 -17.00 -23.91
N PRO A 284 5.19 -17.67 -23.18
CA PRO A 284 4.93 -18.59 -22.06
C PRO A 284 4.42 -17.85 -20.81
N PRO A 285 3.79 -18.57 -19.85
CA PRO A 285 3.46 -18.00 -18.55
C PRO A 285 4.72 -17.57 -17.79
N ILE A 286 4.67 -16.40 -17.14
CA ILE A 286 5.85 -15.76 -16.56
C ILE A 286 6.03 -16.17 -15.11
N SER A 287 7.20 -16.69 -14.77
CA SER A 287 7.62 -17.00 -13.41
C SER A 287 7.94 -15.72 -12.63
N ALA A 288 7.55 -15.69 -11.38
CA ALA A 288 7.67 -14.48 -10.58
C ALA A 288 7.86 -14.76 -9.07
N LEU A 289 8.43 -13.81 -8.37
CA LEU A 289 8.44 -13.78 -6.92
C LEU A 289 7.19 -13.03 -6.45
N ARG A 290 6.30 -13.73 -5.73
CA ARG A 290 5.06 -13.16 -5.18
C ARG A 290 5.29 -12.67 -3.75
N GLN A 291 5.11 -11.39 -3.52
CA GLN A 291 5.04 -10.85 -2.17
C GLN A 291 3.71 -11.22 -1.50
N PRO A 292 3.68 -11.43 -0.16
CA PRO A 292 2.45 -11.77 0.57
C PRO A 292 1.63 -10.51 0.86
N ILE A 293 1.13 -9.83 -0.19
CA ILE A 293 0.50 -8.49 -0.12
C ILE A 293 -0.65 -8.44 0.89
N GLN A 294 -1.52 -9.45 0.87
CA GLN A 294 -2.65 -9.52 1.82
C GLN A 294 -2.15 -9.63 3.28
N HIS A 295 -1.12 -10.46 3.55
CA HIS A 295 -0.53 -10.55 4.88
C HIS A 295 0.10 -9.22 5.31
N ILE A 296 0.82 -8.54 4.40
CA ILE A 296 1.39 -7.20 4.66
C ILE A 296 0.27 -6.24 5.07
N GLY A 297 -0.84 -6.20 4.33
CA GLY A 297 -1.97 -5.32 4.62
C GLY A 297 -2.65 -5.64 5.96
N ILE A 298 -2.93 -6.92 6.24
CA ILE A 298 -3.56 -7.37 7.49
C ILE A 298 -2.69 -7.00 8.69
N GLU A 299 -1.41 -7.34 8.67
CA GLU A 299 -0.47 -7.06 9.74
C GLU A 299 -0.25 -5.56 9.97
N SER A 300 -0.23 -4.76 8.88
CA SER A 300 -0.14 -3.30 8.99
C SER A 300 -1.34 -2.72 9.76
N VAL A 301 -2.54 -3.22 9.49
CA VAL A 301 -3.75 -2.80 10.22
C VAL A 301 -3.73 -3.29 11.67
N ASP A 302 -3.37 -4.55 11.91
CA ASP A 302 -3.34 -5.08 13.28
C ASP A 302 -2.32 -4.30 14.14
N ARG A 303 -1.14 -3.95 13.59
CA ARG A 303 -0.17 -3.05 14.24
C ARG A 303 -0.74 -1.66 14.51
N MET A 304 -1.44 -1.08 13.54
CA MET A 304 -2.09 0.23 13.72
C MET A 304 -3.13 0.19 14.85
N LEU A 305 -3.96 -0.84 14.90
CA LEU A 305 -4.97 -0.99 15.95
C LEU A 305 -4.35 -1.18 17.34
N ASP A 306 -3.23 -1.90 17.44
CA ASP A 306 -2.48 -2.04 18.69
C ASP A 306 -1.90 -0.69 19.13
N ARG A 307 -1.34 0.10 18.22
CA ARG A 307 -0.83 1.46 18.50
C ARG A 307 -1.92 2.42 18.96
N LEU A 308 -3.12 2.30 18.42
CA LEU A 308 -4.25 3.12 18.87
C LEU A 308 -4.67 2.80 20.31
N LYS A 309 -4.47 1.55 20.77
CA LYS A 309 -4.77 1.14 22.15
C LYS A 309 -3.62 1.49 23.10
N GLU A 310 -2.38 1.21 22.69
CA GLU A 310 -1.19 1.35 23.53
C GLU A 310 -0.12 2.20 22.83
N LYS A 311 -0.06 3.50 23.15
CA LYS A 311 0.82 4.48 22.49
C LYS A 311 2.31 4.31 22.79
N LYS A 312 2.72 3.53 23.80
CA LYS A 312 4.11 3.43 24.32
C LYS A 312 4.75 2.06 24.11
N VAL A 313 4.44 1.35 23.03
CA VAL A 313 5.10 0.07 22.73
C VAL A 313 6.28 0.33 21.78
N PRO A 314 7.46 -0.31 21.96
CA PRO A 314 8.56 -0.22 21.00
C PRO A 314 8.13 -0.65 19.61
N GLY A 315 8.68 0.00 18.58
CA GLY A 315 8.42 -0.38 17.19
C GLY A 315 8.86 -1.82 16.91
N LYS A 316 8.12 -2.50 16.06
CA LYS A 316 8.44 -3.88 15.64
C LYS A 316 8.53 -3.93 14.13
N HIS A 317 9.60 -4.53 13.62
CA HIS A 317 9.75 -4.82 12.21
C HIS A 317 9.29 -6.26 11.94
N LEU A 318 8.26 -6.42 11.14
CA LEU A 318 7.76 -7.72 10.69
C LEU A 318 8.14 -7.92 9.23
N LEU A 319 9.05 -8.86 9.00
CA LEU A 319 9.51 -9.25 7.67
C LEU A 319 8.87 -10.57 7.26
N LEU A 320 8.03 -10.52 6.23
CA LEU A 320 7.33 -11.66 5.68
C LEU A 320 8.12 -12.29 4.53
N SER A 321 7.95 -13.58 4.31
CA SER A 321 8.62 -14.29 3.21
C SER A 321 7.79 -14.25 1.94
N CYS A 322 8.48 -14.10 0.80
CA CYS A 322 7.88 -14.22 -0.52
C CYS A 322 7.77 -15.68 -0.97
N GLU A 323 6.89 -15.94 -1.94
CA GLU A 323 6.70 -17.21 -2.61
C GLU A 323 7.21 -17.13 -4.05
N PHE A 324 8.00 -18.12 -4.48
CA PHE A 324 8.35 -18.21 -5.90
C PHE A 324 7.24 -18.96 -6.65
N ILE A 325 6.68 -18.31 -7.65
CA ILE A 325 5.64 -18.87 -8.51
C ILE A 325 6.32 -19.36 -9.79
N GLU A 326 6.56 -20.65 -9.82
CA GLU A 326 7.17 -21.32 -10.97
C GLU A 326 6.17 -21.41 -12.13
N ARG A 327 6.60 -20.96 -13.32
CA ARG A 327 5.87 -21.05 -14.59
C ARG A 327 6.85 -21.37 -15.72
N GLY A 328 6.54 -21.00 -16.96
CA GLY A 328 7.26 -21.43 -18.15
C GLY A 328 8.40 -20.52 -18.65
N SER A 329 8.77 -19.45 -17.94
CA SER A 329 9.66 -18.40 -18.50
C SER A 329 11.12 -18.45 -18.05
N HIS A 330 11.53 -19.41 -17.18
CA HIS A 330 12.86 -19.41 -16.56
C HIS A 330 13.69 -20.67 -16.79
#